data_78ded1e42ad87caa36d02d32efce6c11
#
_entry.id   78ded1e42ad87caa36d02d32efce6c11
#
_cell.length_a   1.000
_cell.length_b   1.000
_cell.length_c   1.000
_cell.angle_alpha   90.00
_cell.angle_beta   90.00
_cell.angle_gamma   90.00
#
_symmetry.space_group_name_H-M   'P 1'
#
loop_
_entity.id
_entity.type
_entity.pdbx_description
1 polymer ?
#
loop_
_entity_poly.entity_id
_entity_poly.type
_entity_poly.pdbx_seq_one_letter_code
_entity_poly.pdbx_strand_id
1 'polypeptide(L)'
;MDGIKLVNVSKFYTVEKESIKVLNGIDLNIPANKITVILGRSGCGKTTLLRLVSGLEEFDQGEILGTNSKRKAYVFQEDRLMPWLDVKKNITFGIHNKNIDNRKIDRIIETVGLKKFYSAYPRQLSGGMKQRVSIARAFAYDPDFIMMDEPFSALDFFTREQMQNELLKIHQTSKCSILFVTHSIDEALILGDKIVILEKGVIKSQYEIKEKSSTRDLLDDKFVKLKKQIIDDLKVI
;
A
#
# COMPACT_ATOMS: atom_id res chain seq x y z
N MET A 1 18.41 3.53 -6.26
CA MET A 1 18.06 3.19 -4.86
C MET A 1 17.82 1.70 -4.80
N ASP A 2 18.34 1.02 -3.81
CA ASP A 2 18.10 -0.41 -3.65
C ASP A 2 16.71 -0.64 -3.04
N GLY A 3 16.09 -1.79 -3.35
CA GLY A 3 14.82 -2.21 -2.78
C GLY A 3 14.91 -2.48 -1.27
N ILE A 4 13.88 -3.08 -0.71
CA ILE A 4 13.87 -3.61 0.66
C ILE A 4 13.92 -5.13 0.56
N LYS A 5 14.76 -5.78 1.39
CA LYS A 5 14.89 -7.23 1.43
C LYS A 5 14.61 -7.74 2.83
N LEU A 6 13.69 -8.67 2.94
CA LEU A 6 13.43 -9.46 4.14
C LEU A 6 14.17 -10.79 4.00
N VAL A 7 14.86 -11.21 5.07
CA VAL A 7 15.60 -12.46 5.12
C VAL A 7 15.17 -13.23 6.36
N ASN A 8 14.47 -14.34 6.16
CA ASN A 8 13.99 -15.25 7.20
C ASN A 8 13.22 -14.53 8.33
N VAL A 9 12.38 -13.53 7.99
CA VAL A 9 11.68 -12.70 8.99
C VAL A 9 10.52 -13.46 9.60
N SER A 10 10.49 -13.52 10.94
CA SER A 10 9.40 -14.15 11.70
C SER A 10 8.85 -13.20 12.76
N LYS A 11 7.54 -13.34 13.05
CA LYS A 11 6.85 -12.59 14.09
C LYS A 11 5.93 -13.48 14.90
N PHE A 12 6.03 -13.35 16.22
CA PHE A 12 5.24 -14.08 17.21
C PHE A 12 4.43 -13.10 18.05
N TYR A 13 3.22 -13.49 18.44
CA TYR A 13 2.43 -12.79 19.45
C TYR A 13 2.07 -13.74 20.58
N THR A 14 2.06 -13.24 21.79
CA THR A 14 1.61 -14.02 22.95
C THR A 14 0.16 -13.66 23.25
N VAL A 15 -0.73 -14.63 23.18
CA VAL A 15 -2.15 -14.51 23.52
C VAL A 15 -2.46 -15.57 24.57
N GLU A 16 -2.97 -15.17 25.72
CA GLU A 16 -3.34 -16.09 26.82
C GLU A 16 -2.25 -17.13 27.19
N LYS A 17 -0.97 -16.70 27.17
CA LYS A 17 0.23 -17.51 27.40
C LYS A 17 0.62 -18.48 26.27
N GLU A 18 -0.13 -18.50 25.16
CA GLU A 18 0.24 -19.25 23.97
C GLU A 18 0.98 -18.35 22.96
N SER A 19 2.06 -18.88 22.37
CA SER A 19 2.82 -18.17 21.34
C SER A 19 2.22 -18.48 19.97
N ILE A 20 1.64 -17.47 19.33
CA ILE A 20 1.06 -17.57 18.01
C ILE A 20 2.06 -17.02 16.99
N LYS A 21 2.52 -17.86 16.08
CA LYS A 21 3.42 -17.48 14.98
C LYS A 21 2.58 -16.90 13.84
N VAL A 22 2.65 -15.58 13.68
CA VAL A 22 1.87 -14.85 12.64
C VAL A 22 2.63 -14.74 11.32
N LEU A 23 3.97 -14.59 11.39
CA LEU A 23 4.85 -14.67 10.21
C LEU A 23 5.96 -15.68 10.49
N ASN A 24 6.28 -16.52 9.49
CA ASN A 24 7.18 -17.65 9.63
C ASN A 24 8.20 -17.66 8.50
N GLY A 25 9.41 -17.15 8.76
CA GLY A 25 10.52 -17.24 7.82
C GLY A 25 10.23 -16.56 6.47
N ILE A 26 9.82 -15.30 6.50
CA ILE A 26 9.51 -14.54 5.29
C ILE A 26 10.79 -14.13 4.58
N ASP A 27 11.01 -14.67 3.37
CA ASP A 27 12.01 -14.23 2.41
C ASP A 27 11.34 -13.45 1.28
N LEU A 28 11.56 -12.12 1.22
CA LEU A 28 10.91 -11.25 0.26
C LEU A 28 11.86 -10.16 -0.22
N ASN A 29 11.98 -10.02 -1.54
CA ASN A 29 12.59 -8.87 -2.17
C ASN A 29 11.50 -7.93 -2.71
N ILE A 30 11.51 -6.68 -2.22
CA ILE A 30 10.60 -5.61 -2.64
C ILE A 30 11.43 -4.66 -3.51
N PRO A 31 11.25 -4.67 -4.84
CA PRO A 31 12.08 -3.88 -5.74
C PRO A 31 11.82 -2.38 -5.61
N ALA A 32 12.86 -1.58 -5.86
CA ALA A 32 12.76 -0.12 -5.86
C ALA A 32 11.90 0.38 -7.02
N ASN A 33 11.19 1.48 -6.80
CA ASN A 33 10.38 2.19 -7.80
C ASN A 33 9.28 1.32 -8.45
N LYS A 34 8.83 0.29 -7.74
CA LYS A 34 7.78 -0.63 -8.19
C LYS A 34 6.69 -0.78 -7.15
N ILE A 35 5.54 -1.26 -7.60
CA ILE A 35 4.43 -1.62 -6.73
C ILE A 35 4.49 -3.13 -6.47
N THR A 36 4.78 -3.52 -5.21
CA THR A 36 4.67 -4.91 -4.76
C THR A 36 3.36 -5.08 -4.01
N VAL A 37 2.53 -6.00 -4.45
CA VAL A 37 1.23 -6.28 -3.83
C VAL A 37 1.33 -7.55 -2.99
N ILE A 38 0.95 -7.47 -1.72
CA ILE A 38 0.75 -8.62 -0.85
C ILE A 38 -0.74 -8.98 -0.87
N LEU A 39 -1.04 -10.12 -1.44
CA LEU A 39 -2.38 -10.66 -1.56
C LEU A 39 -2.57 -11.83 -0.60
N GLY A 40 -3.71 -11.92 0.05
CA GLY A 40 -4.04 -13.03 0.94
C GLY A 40 -5.33 -12.82 1.71
N ARG A 41 -5.82 -13.88 2.34
CA ARG A 41 -7.04 -13.85 3.14
C ARG A 41 -6.88 -12.98 4.40
N SER A 42 -8.00 -12.59 5.00
CA SER A 42 -7.97 -11.90 6.30
C SER A 42 -7.28 -12.76 7.35
N GLY A 43 -6.47 -12.15 8.20
CA GLY A 43 -5.73 -12.83 9.27
C GLY A 43 -4.46 -13.57 8.85
N CYS A 44 -4.05 -13.59 7.58
CA CYS A 44 -2.84 -14.30 7.14
C CYS A 44 -1.51 -13.58 7.45
N GLY A 45 -1.52 -12.39 8.08
CA GLY A 45 -0.31 -11.66 8.48
C GLY A 45 0.07 -10.45 7.61
N LYS A 46 -0.75 -10.02 6.64
CA LYS A 46 -0.45 -8.90 5.72
C LYS A 46 -0.15 -7.59 6.44
N THR A 47 -1.04 -7.17 7.34
CA THR A 47 -0.88 -5.93 8.13
C THR A 47 0.36 -6.02 9.04
N THR A 48 0.61 -7.19 9.63
CA THR A 48 1.83 -7.43 10.42
C THR A 48 3.08 -7.25 9.55
N LEU A 49 3.12 -7.84 8.36
CA LEU A 49 4.24 -7.68 7.44
C LEU A 49 4.48 -6.20 7.07
N LEU A 50 3.41 -5.45 6.80
CA LEU A 50 3.53 -4.00 6.55
C LEU A 50 4.12 -3.26 7.75
N ARG A 51 3.64 -3.56 8.98
CA ARG A 51 4.13 -2.90 10.20
C ARG A 51 5.60 -3.18 10.45
N LEU A 52 6.07 -4.41 10.22
CA LEU A 52 7.49 -4.76 10.32
C LEU A 52 8.34 -3.96 9.32
N VAL A 53 7.94 -3.94 8.04
CA VAL A 53 8.67 -3.19 6.99
C VAL A 53 8.69 -1.69 7.26
N SER A 54 7.60 -1.15 7.83
CA SER A 54 7.53 0.27 8.19
C SER A 54 8.40 0.63 9.41
N GLY A 55 8.71 -0.34 10.26
CA GLY A 55 9.34 -0.13 11.56
C GLY A 55 8.36 0.34 12.65
N LEU A 56 7.06 0.20 12.42
CA LEU A 56 6.02 0.43 13.44
C LEU A 56 5.96 -0.72 14.45
N GLU A 57 6.55 -1.86 14.11
CA GLU A 57 6.63 -3.04 14.94
C GLU A 57 7.97 -3.73 14.72
N GLU A 58 8.51 -4.39 15.75
CA GLU A 58 9.76 -5.15 15.68
C GLU A 58 9.48 -6.60 15.27
N PHE A 59 10.39 -7.19 14.49
CA PHE A 59 10.38 -8.62 14.18
C PHE A 59 11.12 -9.39 15.27
N ASP A 60 10.79 -10.68 15.44
CA ASP A 60 11.41 -11.52 16.47
C ASP A 60 12.62 -12.31 15.95
N GLN A 61 12.66 -12.62 14.64
CA GLN A 61 13.75 -13.32 13.97
C GLN A 61 13.98 -12.81 12.56
N GLY A 62 15.19 -12.95 12.04
CA GLY A 62 15.57 -12.58 10.68
C GLY A 62 16.14 -11.18 10.57
N GLU A 63 16.09 -10.62 9.37
CA GLU A 63 16.62 -9.28 9.05
C GLU A 63 15.77 -8.57 8.03
N ILE A 64 15.67 -7.23 8.16
CA ILE A 64 15.05 -6.35 7.14
C ILE A 64 16.10 -5.35 6.68
N LEU A 65 16.57 -5.49 5.45
CA LEU A 65 17.62 -4.68 4.85
C LEU A 65 17.05 -3.59 3.95
N GLY A 66 17.75 -2.45 3.84
CA GLY A 66 17.41 -1.35 2.92
C GLY A 66 16.34 -0.39 3.46
N THR A 67 16.06 -0.40 4.77
CA THR A 67 15.05 0.49 5.37
C THR A 67 15.62 1.75 6.02
N ASN A 68 16.90 1.75 6.44
CA ASN A 68 17.46 2.72 7.40
C ASN A 68 17.62 4.15 6.88
N SER A 69 17.73 4.36 5.58
CA SER A 69 17.92 5.69 4.98
C SER A 69 16.70 6.21 4.22
N LYS A 70 15.55 5.51 4.29
CA LYS A 70 14.38 5.82 3.47
C LYS A 70 13.34 6.63 4.25
N ARG A 71 12.83 7.68 3.60
CA ARG A 71 11.62 8.36 4.05
C ARG A 71 10.44 7.44 3.79
N LYS A 72 9.75 7.02 4.84
CA LYS A 72 8.64 6.09 4.77
C LYS A 72 7.33 6.79 5.08
N ALA A 73 6.27 6.47 4.32
CA ALA A 73 4.90 6.88 4.61
C ALA A 73 4.01 5.64 4.75
N TYR A 74 2.98 5.76 5.58
CA TYR A 74 2.02 4.69 5.83
C TYR A 74 0.60 5.19 5.59
N VAL A 75 -0.16 4.49 4.74
CA VAL A 75 -1.59 4.67 4.53
C VAL A 75 -2.32 3.55 5.25
N PHE A 76 -3.03 3.90 6.32
CA PHE A 76 -3.80 2.96 7.12
C PHE A 76 -5.12 2.61 6.43
N GLN A 77 -5.71 1.50 6.80
CA GLN A 77 -7.05 1.11 6.36
C GLN A 77 -8.10 2.17 6.74
N GLU A 78 -7.99 2.74 7.94
CA GLU A 78 -8.73 3.92 8.37
C GLU A 78 -8.02 5.20 7.91
N ASP A 79 -8.77 6.25 7.58
CA ASP A 79 -8.21 7.50 7.04
C ASP A 79 -7.30 8.28 8.00
N ARG A 80 -7.51 8.15 9.30
CA ARG A 80 -6.74 8.78 10.40
C ARG A 80 -6.45 10.26 10.14
N LEU A 81 -7.47 11.00 9.70
CA LEU A 81 -7.35 12.44 9.51
C LEU A 81 -7.46 13.18 10.84
N MET A 82 -6.78 14.32 10.94
CA MET A 82 -6.90 15.25 12.07
C MET A 82 -8.21 16.00 11.93
N PRO A 83 -9.22 15.78 12.81
CA PRO A 83 -10.58 16.32 12.62
C PRO A 83 -10.64 17.84 12.69
N TRP A 84 -9.66 18.49 13.32
CA TRP A 84 -9.53 19.95 13.47
C TRP A 84 -8.74 20.63 12.36
N LEU A 85 -8.21 19.87 11.38
CA LEU A 85 -7.48 20.38 10.23
C LEU A 85 -8.33 20.26 8.96
N ASP A 86 -8.24 21.26 8.08
CA ASP A 86 -8.81 21.20 6.74
C ASP A 86 -8.04 20.20 5.83
N VAL A 87 -8.53 19.94 4.62
CA VAL A 87 -7.92 19.03 3.65
C VAL A 87 -6.46 19.38 3.39
N LYS A 88 -6.15 20.66 3.08
CA LYS A 88 -4.76 21.06 2.80
C LYS A 88 -3.85 20.81 3.99
N LYS A 89 -4.27 21.21 5.18
CA LYS A 89 -3.48 21.03 6.41
C LYS A 89 -3.32 19.56 6.78
N ASN A 90 -4.33 18.71 6.52
CA ASN A 90 -4.19 17.26 6.68
C ASN A 90 -3.15 16.69 5.71
N ILE A 91 -3.15 17.13 4.44
CA ILE A 91 -2.19 16.65 3.44
C ILE A 91 -0.77 17.10 3.78
N THR A 92 -0.59 18.33 4.27
CA THR A 92 0.72 18.85 4.63
C THR A 92 1.15 18.50 6.06
N PHE A 93 0.31 17.77 6.81
CA PHE A 93 0.62 17.35 8.17
C PHE A 93 1.87 16.47 8.20
N GLY A 94 2.83 16.85 9.06
CA GLY A 94 4.13 16.16 9.17
C GLY A 94 5.23 16.72 8.23
N ILE A 95 4.91 17.62 7.31
CA ILE A 95 5.90 18.31 6.51
C ILE A 95 6.32 19.59 7.24
N HIS A 96 7.63 19.80 7.47
CA HIS A 96 8.11 21.05 8.02
C HIS A 96 7.76 22.24 7.12
N ASN A 97 7.13 23.28 7.65
CA ASN A 97 6.62 24.45 6.92
C ASN A 97 7.62 25.06 5.92
N LYS A 98 8.92 25.03 6.23
CA LYS A 98 9.98 25.54 5.34
C LYS A 98 10.17 24.72 4.06
N ASN A 99 9.67 23.48 4.03
CA ASN A 99 9.86 22.52 2.94
C ASN A 99 8.58 22.26 2.15
N ILE A 100 7.50 23.01 2.39
CA ILE A 100 6.24 22.83 1.67
C ILE A 100 6.34 23.43 0.26
N ASP A 101 6.40 22.59 -0.74
CA ASP A 101 6.17 23.00 -2.14
C ASP A 101 4.66 23.08 -2.41
N ASN A 102 4.10 24.29 -2.30
CA ASN A 102 2.68 24.51 -2.54
C ASN A 102 2.24 24.08 -3.94
N ARG A 103 3.07 24.22 -4.98
CA ARG A 103 2.71 23.80 -6.35
C ARG A 103 2.57 22.28 -6.45
N LYS A 104 3.46 21.53 -5.76
CA LYS A 104 3.36 20.07 -5.67
C LYS A 104 2.10 19.66 -4.92
N ILE A 105 1.82 20.31 -3.78
CA ILE A 105 0.62 20.02 -2.97
C ILE A 105 -0.66 20.25 -3.78
N ASP A 106 -0.76 21.40 -4.46
CA ASP A 106 -1.93 21.76 -5.27
C ASP A 106 -2.15 20.75 -6.41
N ARG A 107 -1.08 20.28 -7.07
CA ARG A 107 -1.15 19.21 -8.08
C ARG A 107 -1.66 17.89 -7.50
N ILE A 108 -1.16 17.49 -6.33
CA ILE A 108 -1.61 16.26 -5.66
C ILE A 108 -3.09 16.37 -5.31
N ILE A 109 -3.53 17.50 -4.73
CA ILE A 109 -4.94 17.74 -4.39
C ILE A 109 -5.84 17.69 -5.63
N GLU A 110 -5.37 18.25 -6.75
CA GLU A 110 -6.08 18.21 -8.03
C GLU A 110 -6.16 16.79 -8.60
N THR A 111 -5.04 16.04 -8.54
CA THR A 111 -4.97 14.66 -9.03
C THR A 111 -5.94 13.75 -8.28
N VAL A 112 -6.05 13.89 -6.95
CA VAL A 112 -7.01 13.10 -6.15
C VAL A 112 -8.44 13.66 -6.19
N GLY A 113 -8.72 14.66 -7.04
CA GLY A 113 -10.07 15.21 -7.26
C GLY A 113 -10.64 16.03 -6.10
N LEU A 114 -9.79 16.59 -5.24
CA LEU A 114 -10.20 17.30 -4.02
C LEU A 114 -10.09 18.83 -4.12
N LYS A 115 -9.85 19.40 -5.30
CA LYS A 115 -9.65 20.85 -5.49
C LYS A 115 -10.81 21.70 -4.92
N LYS A 116 -12.05 21.26 -5.09
CA LYS A 116 -13.24 21.96 -4.57
C LYS A 116 -13.41 21.85 -3.05
N PHE A 117 -12.69 20.95 -2.40
CA PHE A 117 -12.78 20.64 -0.97
C PHE A 117 -11.53 21.05 -0.19
N TYR A 118 -10.71 21.91 -0.77
CA TYR A 118 -9.42 22.35 -0.25
C TYR A 118 -9.45 22.82 1.22
N SER A 119 -10.48 23.58 1.59
CA SER A 119 -10.71 24.13 2.94
C SER A 119 -11.75 23.35 3.74
N ALA A 120 -12.23 22.19 3.23
CA ALA A 120 -13.20 21.37 3.93
C ALA A 120 -12.55 20.60 5.10
N TYR A 121 -13.31 20.40 6.17
CA TYR A 121 -12.88 19.58 7.29
C TYR A 121 -13.33 18.12 7.13
N PRO A 122 -12.69 17.15 7.81
CA PRO A 122 -13.03 15.72 7.67
C PRO A 122 -14.51 15.39 7.86
N ARG A 123 -15.22 16.08 8.75
CA ARG A 123 -16.66 15.90 8.96
C ARG A 123 -17.54 16.24 7.75
N GLN A 124 -17.00 16.99 6.80
CA GLN A 124 -17.68 17.43 5.57
C GLN A 124 -17.36 16.54 4.37
N LEU A 125 -16.53 15.52 4.55
CA LEU A 125 -16.06 14.63 3.50
C LEU A 125 -16.74 13.27 3.59
N SER A 126 -17.00 12.65 2.43
CA SER A 126 -17.38 11.23 2.37
C SER A 126 -16.19 10.33 2.78
N GLY A 127 -16.43 9.06 3.11
CA GLY A 127 -15.38 8.09 3.43
C GLY A 127 -14.33 7.98 2.31
N GLY A 128 -14.76 7.91 1.05
CA GLY A 128 -13.85 7.88 -0.09
C GLY A 128 -13.01 9.17 -0.23
N MET A 129 -13.61 10.34 0.04
CA MET A 129 -12.85 11.60 0.03
C MET A 129 -11.79 11.64 1.14
N LYS A 130 -12.10 11.18 2.34
CA LYS A 130 -11.16 11.09 3.45
C LYS A 130 -9.98 10.15 3.09
N GLN A 131 -10.27 9.03 2.45
CA GLN A 131 -9.23 8.11 1.99
C GLN A 131 -8.32 8.75 0.93
N ARG A 132 -8.89 9.54 0.00
CA ARG A 132 -8.11 10.34 -0.95
C ARG A 132 -7.18 11.34 -0.25
N VAL A 133 -7.63 12.00 0.81
CA VAL A 133 -6.78 12.89 1.63
C VAL A 133 -5.64 12.12 2.28
N SER A 134 -5.90 10.91 2.82
CA SER A 134 -4.88 10.06 3.44
C SER A 134 -3.79 9.64 2.43
N ILE A 135 -4.19 9.23 1.23
CA ILE A 135 -3.26 8.90 0.13
C ILE A 135 -2.47 10.14 -0.30
N ALA A 136 -3.15 11.28 -0.51
CA ALA A 136 -2.50 12.53 -0.87
C ALA A 136 -1.47 12.98 0.16
N ARG A 137 -1.76 12.83 1.47
CA ARG A 137 -0.83 13.10 2.57
C ARG A 137 0.44 12.24 2.46
N ALA A 138 0.29 10.96 2.16
CA ALA A 138 1.44 10.06 2.03
C ALA A 138 2.37 10.50 0.89
N PHE A 139 1.84 10.86 -0.28
CA PHE A 139 2.64 11.33 -1.41
C PHE A 139 3.19 12.75 -1.22
N ALA A 140 2.48 13.61 -0.49
CA ALA A 140 2.93 14.97 -0.19
C ALA A 140 4.22 14.99 0.62
N TYR A 141 4.43 13.98 1.48
CA TYR A 141 5.65 13.80 2.27
C TYR A 141 6.89 13.50 1.42
N ASP A 142 6.73 13.22 0.12
CA ASP A 142 7.80 12.86 -0.81
C ASP A 142 8.60 11.63 -0.36
N PRO A 143 7.94 10.51 -0.09
CA PRO A 143 8.57 9.34 0.47
C PRO A 143 9.36 8.56 -0.58
N ASP A 144 10.38 7.82 -0.13
CA ASP A 144 11.07 6.82 -0.93
C ASP A 144 10.30 5.50 -0.97
N PHE A 145 9.46 5.29 0.08
CA PHE A 145 8.69 4.05 0.25
C PHE A 145 7.34 4.30 0.92
N ILE A 146 6.27 3.78 0.33
CA ILE A 146 4.90 3.88 0.87
C ILE A 146 4.39 2.47 1.19
N MET A 147 3.87 2.28 2.40
CA MET A 147 3.09 1.12 2.79
C MET A 147 1.59 1.48 2.77
N MET A 148 0.76 0.65 2.12
CA MET A 148 -0.68 0.86 2.01
C MET A 148 -1.44 -0.38 2.49
N ASP A 149 -2.21 -0.22 3.57
CA ASP A 149 -2.98 -1.30 4.19
C ASP A 149 -4.45 -1.23 3.74
N GLU A 150 -4.83 -2.03 2.77
CA GLU A 150 -6.18 -2.12 2.19
C GLU A 150 -6.83 -0.74 1.90
N PRO A 151 -6.14 0.20 1.22
CA PRO A 151 -6.56 1.60 1.16
C PRO A 151 -7.86 1.83 0.38
N PHE A 152 -8.36 0.83 -0.35
CA PHE A 152 -9.56 0.94 -1.17
C PHE A 152 -10.73 0.07 -0.66
N SER A 153 -10.58 -0.58 0.50
CA SER A 153 -11.57 -1.52 1.03
C SER A 153 -12.95 -0.87 1.29
N ALA A 154 -12.98 0.40 1.68
CA ALA A 154 -14.20 1.15 1.98
C ALA A 154 -14.80 1.90 0.78
N LEU A 155 -14.26 1.72 -0.44
CA LEU A 155 -14.71 2.43 -1.63
C LEU A 155 -15.70 1.59 -2.44
N ASP A 156 -16.70 2.27 -3.04
CA ASP A 156 -17.54 1.69 -4.08
C ASP A 156 -16.73 1.38 -5.35
N PHE A 157 -17.31 0.62 -6.26
CA PHE A 157 -16.63 0.13 -7.45
C PHE A 157 -16.03 1.27 -8.31
N PHE A 158 -16.84 2.29 -8.67
CA PHE A 158 -16.39 3.37 -9.55
C PHE A 158 -15.34 4.26 -8.90
N THR A 159 -15.53 4.59 -7.63
CA THR A 159 -14.54 5.37 -6.85
C THR A 159 -13.23 4.61 -6.71
N ARG A 160 -13.28 3.30 -6.52
CA ARG A 160 -12.10 2.43 -6.43
C ARG A 160 -11.31 2.42 -7.73
N GLU A 161 -11.98 2.21 -8.87
CA GLU A 161 -11.35 2.24 -10.19
C GLU A 161 -10.68 3.59 -10.47
N GLN A 162 -11.37 4.68 -10.17
CA GLN A 162 -10.81 6.02 -10.29
C GLN A 162 -9.56 6.16 -9.42
N MET A 163 -9.60 5.73 -8.15
CA MET A 163 -8.46 5.84 -7.23
C MET A 163 -7.26 4.99 -7.64
N GLN A 164 -7.48 3.81 -8.18
CA GLN A 164 -6.41 2.98 -8.74
C GLN A 164 -5.69 3.70 -9.87
N ASN A 165 -6.46 4.30 -10.80
CA ASN A 165 -5.90 5.08 -11.90
C ASN A 165 -5.13 6.32 -11.41
N GLU A 166 -5.64 7.02 -10.40
CA GLU A 166 -4.97 8.18 -9.80
C GLU A 166 -3.68 7.77 -9.07
N LEU A 167 -3.71 6.66 -8.32
CA LEU A 167 -2.52 6.10 -7.67
C LEU A 167 -1.42 5.79 -8.69
N LEU A 168 -1.77 5.13 -9.80
CA LEU A 168 -0.81 4.82 -10.87
C LEU A 168 -0.20 6.07 -11.50
N LYS A 169 -1.01 7.11 -11.76
CA LYS A 169 -0.53 8.40 -12.29
C LYS A 169 0.47 9.07 -11.33
N ILE A 170 0.15 9.12 -10.04
CA ILE A 170 1.04 9.70 -9.03
C ILE A 170 2.32 8.87 -8.92
N HIS A 171 2.21 7.53 -8.88
CA HIS A 171 3.35 6.62 -8.80
C HIS A 171 4.32 6.80 -9.97
N GLN A 172 3.82 6.95 -11.21
CA GLN A 172 4.66 7.16 -12.39
C GLN A 172 5.55 8.41 -12.29
N THR A 173 5.09 9.45 -11.59
CA THR A 173 5.83 10.71 -11.42
C THR A 173 6.70 10.74 -10.17
N SER A 174 6.30 10.04 -9.10
CA SER A 174 6.95 10.11 -7.78
C SER A 174 8.18 9.21 -7.65
N LYS A 175 8.30 8.16 -8.49
CA LYS A 175 9.38 7.16 -8.43
C LYS A 175 9.60 6.54 -7.04
N CYS A 176 8.57 6.50 -6.20
CA CYS A 176 8.63 5.81 -4.91
C CYS A 176 8.32 4.32 -5.06
N SER A 177 8.78 3.52 -4.11
CA SER A 177 8.37 2.11 -4.01
C SER A 177 7.08 2.01 -3.22
N ILE A 178 6.18 1.10 -3.60
CA ILE A 178 4.92 0.88 -2.87
C ILE A 178 4.82 -0.59 -2.47
N LEU A 179 4.54 -0.84 -1.18
CA LEU A 179 4.08 -2.12 -0.68
C LEU A 179 2.58 -2.00 -0.38
N PHE A 180 1.78 -2.65 -1.20
CA PHE A 180 0.33 -2.53 -1.20
C PHE A 180 -0.29 -3.84 -0.68
N VAL A 181 -1.12 -3.76 0.33
CA VAL A 181 -1.86 -4.91 0.86
C VAL A 181 -3.30 -4.86 0.39
N THR A 182 -3.81 -5.98 -0.10
CA THR A 182 -5.20 -6.15 -0.47
C THR A 182 -5.64 -7.62 -0.36
N HIS A 183 -6.95 -7.83 -0.36
CA HIS A 183 -7.57 -9.15 -0.57
C HIS A 183 -8.21 -9.27 -1.97
N SER A 184 -8.15 -8.21 -2.79
CA SER A 184 -8.71 -8.16 -4.15
C SER A 184 -7.67 -8.58 -5.19
N ILE A 185 -7.98 -9.66 -5.93
CA ILE A 185 -7.13 -10.15 -7.01
C ILE A 185 -7.06 -9.11 -8.15
N ASP A 186 -8.17 -8.45 -8.45
CA ASP A 186 -8.23 -7.46 -9.52
C ASP A 186 -7.37 -6.24 -9.20
N GLU A 187 -7.38 -5.76 -7.94
CA GLU A 187 -6.46 -4.72 -7.49
C GLU A 187 -5.00 -5.14 -7.65
N ALA A 188 -4.69 -6.38 -7.27
CA ALA A 188 -3.33 -6.90 -7.39
C ALA A 188 -2.86 -6.95 -8.85
N LEU A 189 -3.72 -7.35 -9.77
CA LEU A 189 -3.43 -7.43 -11.21
C LEU A 189 -3.32 -6.03 -11.85
N ILE A 190 -4.17 -5.09 -11.46
CA ILE A 190 -4.16 -3.71 -12.00
C ILE A 190 -2.91 -2.96 -11.52
N LEU A 191 -2.60 -3.03 -10.22
CA LEU A 191 -1.59 -2.19 -9.60
C LEU A 191 -0.20 -2.81 -9.59
N GLY A 192 -0.09 -4.12 -9.31
CA GLY A 192 1.17 -4.76 -8.94
C GLY A 192 2.13 -4.97 -10.11
N ASP A 193 3.39 -4.57 -9.96
CA ASP A 193 4.50 -5.06 -10.78
C ASP A 193 4.96 -6.43 -10.28
N LYS A 194 4.75 -6.69 -8.99
CA LYS A 194 4.99 -7.97 -8.32
C LYS A 194 3.82 -8.29 -7.41
N ILE A 195 3.30 -9.50 -7.50
CA ILE A 195 2.25 -10.02 -6.61
C ILE A 195 2.85 -11.13 -5.76
N VAL A 196 2.62 -11.07 -4.46
CA VAL A 196 3.09 -12.04 -3.47
C VAL A 196 1.86 -12.59 -2.74
N ILE A 197 1.66 -13.90 -2.78
CA ILE A 197 0.58 -14.54 -2.04
C ILE A 197 1.10 -14.93 -0.67
N LEU A 198 0.49 -14.33 0.36
CA LEU A 198 0.74 -14.64 1.76
C LEU A 198 -0.38 -15.53 2.28
N GLU A 199 -0.03 -16.70 2.82
CA GLU A 199 -0.98 -17.65 3.42
C GLU A 199 -0.42 -18.20 4.73
N LYS A 200 -1.22 -18.13 5.80
CA LYS A 200 -0.86 -18.66 7.14
C LYS A 200 0.56 -18.25 7.59
N GLY A 201 0.93 -17.00 7.31
CA GLY A 201 2.22 -16.43 7.73
C GLY A 201 3.43 -16.83 6.87
N VAL A 202 3.24 -17.48 5.72
CA VAL A 202 4.33 -17.85 4.79
C VAL A 202 4.04 -17.32 3.39
N ILE A 203 5.09 -17.06 2.59
CA ILE A 203 4.93 -16.76 1.18
C ILE A 203 4.69 -18.08 0.43
N LYS A 204 3.52 -18.18 -0.21
CA LYS A 204 3.11 -19.35 -0.96
C LYS A 204 3.60 -19.30 -2.42
N SER A 205 3.41 -18.14 -3.07
CA SER A 205 3.81 -17.92 -4.45
C SER A 205 4.09 -16.45 -4.72
N GLN A 206 4.83 -16.19 -5.81
CA GLN A 206 5.18 -14.84 -6.26
C GLN A 206 5.03 -14.79 -7.77
N TYR A 207 4.47 -13.69 -8.29
CA TYR A 207 4.25 -13.43 -9.70
C TYR A 207 4.83 -12.07 -10.08
N GLU A 208 5.58 -12.00 -11.17
CA GLU A 208 6.05 -10.74 -11.74
C GLU A 208 5.22 -10.39 -12.97
N ILE A 209 4.74 -9.16 -13.04
CA ILE A 209 3.96 -8.62 -14.16
C ILE A 209 4.87 -7.67 -14.93
N LYS A 210 5.21 -8.03 -16.17
CA LYS A 210 6.11 -7.24 -17.02
C LYS A 210 5.40 -6.11 -17.77
N GLU A 211 4.11 -6.25 -17.97
CA GLU A 211 3.29 -5.26 -18.65
C GLU A 211 3.14 -4.00 -17.82
N LYS A 212 3.24 -2.84 -18.47
CA LYS A 212 2.98 -1.56 -17.81
C LYS A 212 1.53 -1.50 -17.32
N SER A 213 1.33 -1.03 -16.10
CA SER A 213 -0.03 -0.91 -15.49
C SER A 213 -1.02 -0.14 -16.36
N SER A 214 -0.55 0.89 -17.10
CA SER A 214 -1.41 1.70 -17.99
C SER A 214 -1.92 0.97 -19.24
N THR A 215 -1.41 -0.22 -19.54
CA THR A 215 -1.78 -1.01 -20.74
C THR A 215 -2.41 -2.34 -20.38
N ARG A 216 -2.72 -2.59 -19.12
CA ARG A 216 -3.29 -3.86 -18.66
C ARG A 216 -4.79 -3.89 -18.93
N ASP A 217 -5.21 -4.91 -19.68
CA ASP A 217 -6.61 -5.30 -19.80
C ASP A 217 -6.80 -6.65 -19.09
N LEU A 218 -7.60 -6.65 -18.03
CA LEU A 218 -7.86 -7.88 -17.27
C LEU A 218 -8.71 -8.90 -18.05
N LEU A 219 -9.27 -8.52 -19.21
CA LEU A 219 -9.99 -9.42 -20.11
C LEU A 219 -9.05 -10.13 -21.09
N ASP A 220 -7.80 -9.68 -21.23
CA ASP A 220 -6.81 -10.39 -22.03
C ASP A 220 -6.59 -11.82 -21.50
N ASP A 221 -6.48 -12.79 -22.39
CA ASP A 221 -6.28 -14.21 -22.08
C ASP A 221 -5.14 -14.47 -21.08
N LYS A 222 -4.06 -13.70 -21.17
CA LYS A 222 -2.91 -13.79 -20.25
C LYS A 222 -3.29 -13.42 -18.81
N PHE A 223 -4.07 -12.32 -18.63
CA PHE A 223 -4.52 -11.89 -17.30
C PHE A 223 -5.61 -12.80 -16.76
N VAL A 224 -6.50 -13.33 -17.62
CA VAL A 224 -7.50 -14.34 -17.25
C VAL A 224 -6.80 -15.61 -16.75
N LYS A 225 -5.76 -16.10 -17.45
CA LYS A 225 -4.95 -17.25 -17.00
C LYS A 225 -4.24 -16.99 -15.69
N LEU A 226 -3.58 -15.81 -15.54
CA LEU A 226 -2.90 -15.43 -14.32
C LEU A 226 -3.87 -15.31 -13.15
N LYS A 227 -5.03 -14.69 -13.36
CA LYS A 227 -6.10 -14.61 -12.35
C LYS A 227 -6.53 -15.99 -11.88
N LYS A 228 -6.70 -16.96 -12.81
CA LYS A 228 -7.04 -18.33 -12.47
C LYS A 228 -5.96 -19.00 -11.62
N GLN A 229 -4.68 -18.85 -11.97
CA GLN A 229 -3.56 -19.39 -11.19
C GLN A 229 -3.55 -18.81 -9.76
N ILE A 230 -3.72 -17.50 -9.61
CA ILE A 230 -3.79 -16.82 -8.31
C ILE A 230 -4.99 -17.34 -7.49
N ILE A 231 -6.15 -17.55 -8.13
CA ILE A 231 -7.33 -18.11 -7.48
C ILE A 231 -7.06 -19.55 -6.99
N ASP A 232 -6.41 -20.35 -7.82
CA ASP A 232 -6.09 -21.73 -7.46
C ASP A 232 -5.09 -21.79 -6.30
N ASP A 233 -4.09 -20.91 -6.29
CA ASP A 233 -3.17 -20.76 -5.15
C ASP A 233 -3.89 -20.33 -3.85
N LEU A 234 -4.90 -19.48 -3.94
CA LEU A 234 -5.67 -19.04 -2.77
C LEU A 234 -6.69 -20.06 -2.27
N LYS A 235 -7.07 -21.06 -3.10
CA LYS A 235 -8.08 -22.11 -2.77
C LYS A 235 -7.48 -23.34 -2.12
N VAL A 236 -6.22 -23.65 -2.35
CA VAL A 236 -5.59 -24.85 -1.79
C VAL A 236 -5.48 -24.69 -0.27
N ILE A 237 -6.31 -25.41 0.43
CA ILE A 237 -6.42 -25.51 1.90
C ILE A 237 -5.40 -26.52 2.41
#